data_4adc7c951718df85688ff919db9a0e8a
#
_entry.id   4adc7c951718df85688ff919db9a0e8a
#
_cell.length_a   1.000
_cell.length_b   1.000
_cell.length_c   1.000
_cell.angle_alpha   90.00
_cell.angle_beta   90.00
_cell.angle_gamma   90.00
#
_symmetry.space_group_name_H-M   'P 1'
#
loop_
_entity.id
_entity.type
_entity.pdbx_description
1 polymer ?
#
loop_
_entity_poly.entity_id
_entity_poly.type
_entity_poly.pdbx_seq_one_letter_code
_entity_poly.pdbx_strand_id
1 'polypeptide(L)'
;QFGIRNTVASLGTAFTPEQAKLLSRFARKTVVNYDGDSAGVKAARRAIEPLLDQDFEIKVLVLPNGQDPDDFIRSNGVESYNKQRGNAYPHLQFVLENAVRERNLALAKQKAEAIEDVLPAISAVRNPITKRESFDQAMTFLRVDDGQLKTDLWKMIKLGSHANIRQAVARHAQVKVTVAEQRLLELLLHDEELRGVIIPSLEATDYVNLATSGIFEALIQIHQSGGKLTADILGEKLSDDAIAEDLLPVLLMSEYGRDEGEAIDDILAVAEKCVIALRMMAVSTSILEVSNRLQAAQQEGNDQLIGQLSIEQIELEKWRRELESANFPEESFS
;
A
#
# COMPACT_ATOMS: atom_id res chain seq x y z
N GLN A 1 24.32 30.99 -13.76
CA GLN A 1 25.67 30.71 -13.28
C GLN A 1 26.32 29.55 -14.07
N PHE A 2 25.63 28.42 -14.20
CA PHE A 2 26.17 27.20 -14.80
C PHE A 2 25.82 27.02 -16.28
N GLY A 3 25.34 28.02 -16.99
CA GLY A 3 25.04 27.95 -18.41
C GLY A 3 23.72 27.32 -18.82
N ILE A 4 22.89 26.87 -17.86
CA ILE A 4 21.55 26.32 -18.11
C ILE A 4 20.57 27.47 -18.23
N ARG A 5 20.27 27.91 -19.48
CA ARG A 5 19.51 29.14 -19.75
C ARG A 5 17.99 28.97 -19.77
N ASN A 6 17.52 27.72 -19.83
CA ASN A 6 16.09 27.37 -19.91
C ASN A 6 15.52 26.92 -18.56
N THR A 7 15.91 27.60 -17.50
CA THR A 7 15.48 27.31 -16.13
C THR A 7 14.79 28.52 -15.53
N VAL A 8 13.70 28.27 -14.82
CA VAL A 8 12.94 29.28 -14.07
C VAL A 8 12.67 28.81 -12.66
N ALA A 9 12.49 29.71 -11.71
CA ALA A 9 12.17 29.41 -10.32
C ALA A 9 10.96 30.22 -9.85
N SER A 10 10.16 29.67 -8.95
CA SER A 10 8.99 30.35 -8.38
C SER A 10 9.29 31.36 -7.27
N LEU A 11 10.56 31.60 -6.96
CA LEU A 11 11.05 32.62 -6.02
C LEU A 11 10.39 32.59 -4.63
N GLY A 12 10.41 31.43 -3.97
CA GLY A 12 9.96 31.28 -2.57
C GLY A 12 8.44 31.18 -2.40
N THR A 13 7.67 31.15 -3.49
CA THR A 13 6.22 30.90 -3.47
C THR A 13 5.87 29.56 -4.11
N ALA A 14 4.70 29.01 -3.78
CA ALA A 14 4.19 27.85 -4.50
C ALA A 14 4.00 28.20 -5.99
N PHE A 15 4.25 27.22 -6.86
CA PHE A 15 4.02 27.34 -8.29
C PHE A 15 2.52 27.50 -8.57
N THR A 16 2.13 28.55 -9.35
CA THR A 16 0.73 28.91 -9.54
C THR A 16 0.21 28.58 -10.94
N PRO A 17 -1.13 28.44 -11.11
CA PRO A 17 -1.75 28.27 -12.44
C PRO A 17 -1.40 29.38 -13.44
N GLU A 18 -1.26 30.63 -12.96
CA GLU A 18 -0.89 31.78 -13.80
C GLU A 18 0.54 31.63 -14.32
N GLN A 19 1.46 31.14 -13.49
CA GLN A 19 2.83 30.84 -13.91
C GLN A 19 2.86 29.70 -14.92
N ALA A 20 2.09 28.63 -14.72
CA ALA A 20 1.93 27.56 -15.70
C ALA A 20 1.40 28.10 -17.05
N LYS A 21 0.36 28.92 -17.00
CA LYS A 21 -0.20 29.57 -18.19
C LYS A 21 0.80 30.51 -18.89
N LEU A 22 1.64 31.21 -18.14
CA LEU A 22 2.70 32.01 -18.71
C LEU A 22 3.74 31.13 -19.40
N LEU A 23 4.22 30.10 -18.75
CA LEU A 23 5.21 29.15 -19.29
C LEU A 23 4.72 28.42 -20.54
N SER A 24 3.42 28.14 -20.65
CA SER A 24 2.84 27.45 -21.80
C SER A 24 2.97 28.19 -23.12
N ARG A 25 3.26 29.50 -23.07
CA ARG A 25 3.53 30.33 -24.25
C ARG A 25 4.93 30.07 -24.82
N PHE A 26 5.85 29.55 -24.04
CA PHE A 26 7.26 29.41 -24.41
C PHE A 26 7.69 27.94 -24.55
N ALA A 27 7.03 26.99 -23.85
CA ALA A 27 7.40 25.59 -23.86
C ALA A 27 6.16 24.68 -23.72
N ARG A 28 6.31 23.41 -24.18
CA ARG A 28 5.33 22.36 -23.99
C ARG A 28 5.90 21.19 -23.18
N LYS A 29 7.22 21.17 -23.00
CA LYS A 29 7.92 20.16 -22.23
C LYS A 29 8.61 20.83 -21.05
N THR A 30 8.48 20.22 -19.88
CA THR A 30 9.12 20.74 -18.68
C THR A 30 9.70 19.59 -17.85
N VAL A 31 10.80 19.91 -17.15
CA VAL A 31 11.36 19.06 -16.11
C VAL A 31 11.17 19.79 -14.79
N VAL A 32 10.33 19.26 -13.94
CA VAL A 32 10.12 19.74 -12.57
C VAL A 32 11.27 19.22 -11.73
N ASN A 33 12.01 20.12 -11.10
CA ASN A 33 13.17 19.79 -10.27
C ASN A 33 13.00 20.48 -8.91
N TYR A 34 12.89 19.70 -7.88
CA TYR A 34 12.79 20.13 -6.50
C TYR A 34 13.79 19.35 -5.64
N ASP A 35 14.00 19.83 -4.42
CA ASP A 35 14.85 19.16 -3.44
C ASP A 35 14.35 17.72 -3.19
N GLY A 36 15.28 16.80 -2.99
CA GLY A 36 14.95 15.37 -2.81
C GLY A 36 14.35 15.03 -1.44
N ASP A 37 14.01 16.03 -0.61
CA ASP A 37 13.36 15.86 0.69
C ASP A 37 11.83 15.77 0.59
N SER A 38 11.18 15.50 1.72
CA SER A 38 9.72 15.34 1.77
C SER A 38 8.95 16.63 1.42
N ALA A 39 9.54 17.80 1.67
CA ALA A 39 8.95 19.10 1.33
C ALA A 39 9.03 19.37 -0.17
N GLY A 40 10.19 19.07 -0.78
CA GLY A 40 10.40 19.17 -2.22
C GLY A 40 9.52 18.22 -3.01
N VAL A 41 9.34 16.98 -2.55
CA VAL A 41 8.39 16.00 -3.12
C VAL A 41 6.95 16.55 -3.12
N LYS A 42 6.50 17.13 -2.01
CA LYS A 42 5.17 17.77 -1.94
C LYS A 42 5.06 18.98 -2.85
N ALA A 43 6.13 19.77 -2.98
CA ALA A 43 6.17 20.93 -3.88
C ALA A 43 6.13 20.48 -5.35
N ALA A 44 6.88 19.43 -5.72
CA ALA A 44 6.83 18.84 -7.05
C ALA A 44 5.42 18.38 -7.42
N ARG A 45 4.74 17.66 -6.53
CA ARG A 45 3.35 17.20 -6.73
C ARG A 45 2.40 18.38 -6.99
N ARG A 46 2.50 19.45 -6.18
CA ARG A 46 1.66 20.65 -6.35
C ARG A 46 1.93 21.39 -7.67
N ALA A 47 3.14 21.32 -8.20
CA ALA A 47 3.47 21.94 -9.48
C ALA A 47 2.96 21.15 -10.70
N ILE A 48 2.78 19.83 -10.56
CA ILE A 48 2.35 18.93 -11.64
C ILE A 48 0.93 19.29 -12.12
N GLU A 49 -0.02 19.48 -11.21
CA GLU A 49 -1.43 19.72 -11.56
C GLU A 49 -1.63 20.97 -12.43
N PRO A 50 -1.13 22.18 -12.07
CA PRO A 50 -1.23 23.36 -12.91
C PRO A 50 -0.55 23.21 -14.27
N LEU A 51 0.54 22.43 -14.35
CA LEU A 51 1.23 22.18 -15.61
C LEU A 51 0.44 21.23 -16.51
N LEU A 52 -0.17 20.17 -15.96
CA LEU A 52 -1.06 19.27 -16.69
C LEU A 52 -2.29 20.01 -17.24
N ASP A 53 -2.83 20.93 -16.44
CA ASP A 53 -3.94 21.79 -16.89
C ASP A 53 -3.56 22.71 -18.07
N GLN A 54 -2.30 22.95 -18.30
CA GLN A 54 -1.79 23.70 -19.46
C GLN A 54 -1.21 22.78 -20.56
N ASP A 55 -1.47 21.48 -20.49
CA ASP A 55 -1.09 20.46 -21.50
C ASP A 55 0.45 20.34 -21.68
N PHE A 56 1.17 20.40 -20.56
CA PHE A 56 2.62 20.15 -20.56
C PHE A 56 2.92 18.64 -20.56
N GLU A 57 3.94 18.26 -21.32
CA GLU A 57 4.67 17.01 -21.12
C GLU A 57 5.65 17.19 -19.95
N ILE A 58 5.40 16.49 -18.84
CA ILE A 58 6.11 16.73 -17.59
C ILE A 58 6.97 15.52 -17.23
N LYS A 59 8.23 15.79 -16.93
CA LYS A 59 9.13 14.87 -16.23
C LYS A 59 9.51 15.45 -14.87
N VAL A 60 9.82 14.59 -13.92
CA VAL A 60 10.27 14.98 -12.59
C VAL A 60 11.69 14.49 -12.37
N LEU A 61 12.58 15.39 -11.99
CA LEU A 61 13.94 15.07 -11.60
C LEU A 61 14.03 15.05 -10.08
N VAL A 62 14.41 13.91 -9.54
CA VAL A 62 14.75 13.76 -8.11
C VAL A 62 16.26 13.61 -8.02
N LEU A 63 16.92 14.53 -7.33
CA LEU A 63 18.35 14.47 -7.13
C LEU A 63 18.71 13.53 -5.96
N PRO A 64 19.82 12.80 -6.05
CA PRO A 64 20.24 11.89 -5.00
C PRO A 64 20.56 12.62 -3.69
N ASN A 65 20.41 11.91 -2.57
CA ASN A 65 20.77 12.39 -1.23
C ASN A 65 20.04 13.67 -0.76
N GLY A 66 18.90 14.00 -1.32
CA GLY A 66 18.14 15.19 -0.93
C GLY A 66 18.80 16.52 -1.28
N GLN A 67 19.81 16.51 -2.17
CA GLN A 67 20.53 17.70 -2.58
C GLN A 67 19.62 18.65 -3.39
N ASP A 68 19.82 19.94 -3.21
CA ASP A 68 19.25 20.92 -4.12
C ASP A 68 20.04 20.99 -5.45
N PRO A 69 19.47 21.58 -6.50
CA PRO A 69 20.12 21.66 -7.81
C PRO A 69 21.45 22.44 -7.83
N ASP A 70 21.61 23.47 -7.01
CA ASP A 70 22.84 24.27 -6.94
C ASP A 70 23.95 23.48 -6.28
N ASP A 71 23.67 22.85 -5.14
CA ASP A 71 24.61 22.01 -4.42
C ASP A 71 25.03 20.79 -5.25
N PHE A 72 24.09 20.17 -5.95
CA PHE A 72 24.41 19.05 -6.84
C PHE A 72 25.37 19.47 -7.96
N ILE A 73 25.08 20.59 -8.65
CA ILE A 73 25.92 21.06 -9.75
C ILE A 73 27.29 21.49 -9.26
N ARG A 74 27.38 22.14 -8.10
CA ARG A 74 28.67 22.52 -7.49
C ARG A 74 29.54 21.32 -7.16
N SER A 75 28.92 20.27 -6.66
CA SER A 75 29.63 19.06 -6.22
C SER A 75 29.97 18.10 -7.36
N ASN A 76 29.07 17.97 -8.36
CA ASN A 76 29.13 16.92 -9.39
C ASN A 76 29.33 17.45 -10.82
N GLY A 77 29.21 18.75 -11.01
CA GLY A 77 29.34 19.41 -12.32
C GLY A 77 28.07 19.37 -13.17
N VAL A 78 28.05 20.22 -14.21
CA VAL A 78 26.92 20.41 -15.12
C VAL A 78 26.63 19.16 -15.97
N GLU A 79 27.67 18.41 -16.33
CA GLU A 79 27.51 17.20 -17.14
C GLU A 79 26.76 16.11 -16.38
N SER A 80 27.10 15.91 -15.11
CA SER A 80 26.38 14.97 -14.22
C SER A 80 24.92 15.39 -14.04
N TYR A 81 24.66 16.68 -13.85
CA TYR A 81 23.30 17.20 -13.78
C TYR A 81 22.51 16.95 -15.08
N ASN A 82 23.11 17.19 -16.23
CA ASN A 82 22.46 16.93 -17.52
C ASN A 82 22.16 15.44 -17.74
N LYS A 83 23.02 14.55 -17.27
CA LYS A 83 22.78 13.10 -17.27
C LYS A 83 21.58 12.73 -16.39
N GLN A 84 21.52 13.26 -15.16
CA GLN A 84 20.37 13.04 -14.27
C GLN A 84 19.08 13.60 -14.86
N ARG A 85 19.12 14.80 -15.46
CA ARG A 85 17.97 15.38 -16.15
C ARG A 85 17.49 14.51 -17.33
N GLY A 86 18.38 13.84 -18.03
CA GLY A 86 18.04 12.89 -19.08
C GLY A 86 17.24 11.68 -18.55
N ASN A 87 17.51 11.27 -17.33
CA ASN A 87 16.87 10.16 -16.63
C ASN A 87 15.65 10.57 -15.80
N ALA A 88 15.17 11.82 -15.95
CA ALA A 88 14.00 12.30 -15.22
C ALA A 88 12.76 11.43 -15.51
N TYR A 89 12.01 11.12 -14.47
CA TYR A 89 10.84 10.23 -14.51
C TYR A 89 9.63 10.90 -15.19
N PRO A 90 8.77 10.17 -15.90
CA PRO A 90 7.43 10.65 -16.23
C PRO A 90 6.68 11.05 -14.95
N HIS A 91 5.92 12.15 -15.01
CA HIS A 91 5.20 12.67 -13.84
C HIS A 91 4.28 11.64 -13.19
N LEU A 92 3.60 10.80 -13.97
CA LEU A 92 2.69 9.79 -13.45
C LEU A 92 3.44 8.74 -12.63
N GLN A 93 4.58 8.26 -13.12
CA GLN A 93 5.42 7.31 -12.37
C GLN A 93 5.87 7.93 -11.04
N PHE A 94 6.35 9.19 -11.05
CA PHE A 94 6.72 9.89 -9.82
C PHE A 94 5.57 9.98 -8.82
N VAL A 95 4.36 10.34 -9.27
CA VAL A 95 3.18 10.43 -8.39
C VAL A 95 2.82 9.07 -7.81
N LEU A 96 2.83 8.01 -8.63
CA LEU A 96 2.52 6.65 -8.22
C LEU A 96 3.52 6.10 -7.19
N GLU A 97 4.82 6.20 -7.46
CA GLU A 97 5.86 5.73 -6.55
C GLU A 97 5.80 6.43 -5.18
N ASN A 98 5.55 7.75 -5.18
CA ASN A 98 5.40 8.48 -3.93
C ASN A 98 4.08 8.18 -3.21
N ALA A 99 3.01 7.87 -3.93
CA ALA A 99 1.74 7.50 -3.32
C ALA A 99 1.80 6.17 -2.58
N VAL A 100 2.64 5.23 -3.04
CA VAL A 100 2.79 3.92 -2.38
C VAL A 100 3.96 3.86 -1.39
N ARG A 101 4.81 4.89 -1.34
CA ARG A 101 5.93 4.93 -0.42
C ARG A 101 5.43 4.81 1.02
N GLU A 102 5.94 3.85 1.76
CA GLU A 102 5.58 3.60 3.16
C GLU A 102 4.11 3.18 3.39
N ARG A 103 3.40 2.74 2.33
CA ARG A 103 2.01 2.28 2.42
C ARG A 103 1.87 0.82 2.02
N ASN A 104 1.08 0.09 2.80
CA ASN A 104 0.66 -1.25 2.46
C ASN A 104 -0.67 -1.20 1.68
N LEU A 105 -0.61 -1.52 0.39
CA LEU A 105 -1.79 -1.53 -0.48
C LEU A 105 -2.78 -2.68 -0.21
N ALA A 106 -2.44 -3.64 0.65
CA ALA A 106 -3.38 -4.66 1.11
C ALA A 106 -4.41 -4.05 2.09
N LEU A 107 -4.03 -3.00 2.81
CA LEU A 107 -4.91 -2.31 3.74
C LEU A 107 -5.79 -1.30 2.99
N ALA A 108 -7.11 -1.48 3.07
CA ALA A 108 -8.10 -0.64 2.36
C ALA A 108 -7.91 0.86 2.63
N LYS A 109 -7.63 1.25 3.88
CA LYS A 109 -7.36 2.63 4.29
C LYS A 109 -6.13 3.19 3.56
N GLN A 110 -5.02 2.49 3.59
CA GLN A 110 -3.77 2.94 2.96
C GLN A 110 -3.87 2.92 1.43
N LYS A 111 -4.59 1.95 0.86
CA LYS A 111 -4.92 1.93 -0.56
C LYS A 111 -5.78 3.14 -0.95
N ALA A 112 -6.79 3.49 -0.16
CA ALA A 112 -7.63 4.67 -0.39
C ALA A 112 -6.81 5.96 -0.36
N GLU A 113 -5.91 6.11 0.61
CA GLU A 113 -5.00 7.25 0.71
C GLU A 113 -4.05 7.35 -0.50
N ALA A 114 -3.53 6.22 -0.99
CA ALA A 114 -2.72 6.20 -2.20
C ALA A 114 -3.53 6.63 -3.43
N ILE A 115 -4.78 6.17 -3.55
CA ILE A 115 -5.70 6.58 -4.63
C ILE A 115 -6.02 8.08 -4.53
N GLU A 116 -6.31 8.61 -3.33
CA GLU A 116 -6.54 10.04 -3.08
C GLU A 116 -5.37 10.90 -3.53
N ASP A 117 -4.15 10.40 -3.33
CA ASP A 117 -2.93 11.09 -3.73
C ASP A 117 -2.70 11.10 -5.25
N VAL A 118 -3.19 10.12 -5.98
CA VAL A 118 -2.94 9.95 -7.42
C VAL A 118 -4.05 10.60 -8.28
N LEU A 119 -5.31 10.49 -7.89
CA LEU A 119 -6.44 10.92 -8.71
C LEU A 119 -6.42 12.40 -9.12
N PRO A 120 -5.98 13.37 -8.29
CA PRO A 120 -5.89 14.77 -8.70
C PRO A 120 -5.00 14.99 -9.92
N ALA A 121 -3.83 14.35 -9.96
CA ALA A 121 -2.92 14.43 -11.10
C ALA A 121 -3.54 13.88 -12.39
N ILE A 122 -4.28 12.76 -12.29
CA ILE A 122 -5.00 12.18 -13.43
C ILE A 122 -6.14 13.12 -13.89
N SER A 123 -6.88 13.68 -12.94
CA SER A 123 -8.00 14.60 -13.23
C SER A 123 -7.54 15.85 -13.98
N ALA A 124 -6.33 16.34 -13.69
CA ALA A 124 -5.74 17.52 -14.32
C ALA A 124 -5.32 17.28 -15.78
N VAL A 125 -5.15 16.04 -16.23
CA VAL A 125 -4.83 15.72 -17.64
C VAL A 125 -5.97 16.15 -18.53
N ARG A 126 -5.71 17.03 -19.51
CA ARG A 126 -6.77 17.56 -20.43
C ARG A 126 -7.18 16.58 -21.51
N ASN A 127 -6.19 15.95 -22.15
CA ASN A 127 -6.46 15.00 -23.21
C ASN A 127 -7.24 13.78 -22.68
N PRO A 128 -8.44 13.49 -23.19
CA PRO A 128 -9.28 12.42 -22.66
C PRO A 128 -8.69 11.03 -22.88
N ILE A 129 -7.92 10.81 -23.94
CA ILE A 129 -7.26 9.52 -24.23
C ILE A 129 -6.14 9.32 -23.22
N THR A 130 -5.23 10.28 -23.12
CA THR A 130 -4.11 10.23 -22.16
C THR A 130 -4.61 10.15 -20.71
N LYS A 131 -5.70 10.86 -20.38
CA LYS A 131 -6.36 10.76 -19.06
C LYS A 131 -6.81 9.34 -18.77
N ARG A 132 -7.42 8.67 -19.74
CA ARG A 132 -7.89 7.28 -19.60
C ARG A 132 -6.72 6.31 -19.46
N GLU A 133 -5.69 6.44 -20.29
CA GLU A 133 -4.49 5.61 -20.22
C GLU A 133 -3.77 5.78 -18.87
N SER A 134 -3.63 7.03 -18.40
CA SER A 134 -3.05 7.33 -17.09
C SER A 134 -3.86 6.71 -15.95
N PHE A 135 -5.19 6.75 -16.05
CA PHE A 135 -6.07 6.11 -15.07
C PHE A 135 -5.88 4.58 -15.06
N ASP A 136 -5.91 3.94 -16.21
CA ASP A 136 -5.79 2.48 -16.31
C ASP A 136 -4.41 2.01 -15.82
N GLN A 137 -3.35 2.75 -16.15
CA GLN A 137 -2.01 2.50 -15.63
C GLN A 137 -1.94 2.67 -14.11
N ALA A 138 -2.55 3.72 -13.57
CA ALA A 138 -2.58 3.95 -12.12
C ALA A 138 -3.37 2.87 -11.38
N MET A 139 -4.52 2.45 -11.89
CA MET A 139 -5.32 1.38 -11.27
C MET A 139 -4.55 0.05 -11.23
N THR A 140 -3.82 -0.26 -12.30
CA THR A 140 -2.96 -1.45 -12.34
C THR A 140 -1.83 -1.35 -11.31
N PHE A 141 -1.14 -0.22 -11.24
CA PHE A 141 -0.04 0.00 -10.28
C PHE A 141 -0.52 -0.06 -8.83
N LEU A 142 -1.68 0.53 -8.51
CA LEU A 142 -2.30 0.53 -7.19
C LEU A 142 -3.03 -0.79 -6.85
N ARG A 143 -2.94 -1.80 -7.72
CA ARG A 143 -3.59 -3.11 -7.56
C ARG A 143 -5.10 -2.98 -7.28
N VAL A 144 -5.75 -2.10 -8.02
CA VAL A 144 -7.21 -1.98 -8.01
C VAL A 144 -7.75 -2.89 -9.10
N ASP A 145 -8.14 -4.12 -8.75
CA ASP A 145 -8.60 -5.13 -9.73
C ASP A 145 -10.12 -5.13 -9.89
N ASP A 146 -10.85 -4.64 -8.89
CA ASP A 146 -12.31 -4.57 -8.90
C ASP A 146 -12.83 -3.62 -10.00
N GLY A 147 -13.59 -4.18 -10.93
CA GLY A 147 -14.12 -3.45 -12.08
C GLY A 147 -15.16 -2.39 -11.71
N GLN A 148 -15.94 -2.63 -10.64
CA GLN A 148 -16.94 -1.69 -10.17
C GLN A 148 -16.27 -0.50 -9.47
N LEU A 149 -15.26 -0.76 -8.64
CA LEU A 149 -14.45 0.29 -8.03
C LEU A 149 -13.76 1.17 -9.09
N LYS A 150 -13.15 0.55 -10.13
CA LYS A 150 -12.58 1.29 -11.26
C LYS A 150 -13.62 2.20 -11.92
N THR A 151 -14.84 1.69 -12.11
CA THR A 151 -15.95 2.45 -12.72
C THR A 151 -16.35 3.65 -11.85
N ASP A 152 -16.44 3.47 -10.55
CA ASP A 152 -16.83 4.53 -9.63
C ASP A 152 -15.73 5.59 -9.48
N LEU A 153 -14.47 5.19 -9.38
CA LEU A 153 -13.33 6.10 -9.40
C LEU A 153 -13.24 6.90 -10.71
N TRP A 154 -13.51 6.25 -11.84
CA TRP A 154 -13.56 6.94 -13.14
C TRP A 154 -14.70 7.97 -13.23
N LYS A 155 -15.86 7.67 -12.65
CA LYS A 155 -16.96 8.65 -12.54
C LYS A 155 -16.55 9.85 -11.68
N MET A 156 -15.85 9.62 -10.56
CA MET A 156 -15.34 10.70 -9.70
C MET A 156 -14.39 11.62 -10.45
N ILE A 157 -13.46 11.07 -11.24
CA ILE A 157 -12.55 11.86 -12.10
C ILE A 157 -13.35 12.72 -13.09
N LYS A 158 -14.35 12.15 -13.76
CA LYS A 158 -15.18 12.88 -14.73
C LYS A 158 -15.98 14.02 -14.10
N LEU A 159 -16.41 13.87 -12.86
CA LEU A 159 -17.18 14.86 -12.10
C LEU A 159 -16.28 15.89 -11.39
N GLY A 160 -14.95 15.70 -11.42
CA GLY A 160 -14.00 16.57 -10.70
C GLY A 160 -14.17 16.51 -9.18
N SER A 161 -14.83 15.45 -8.65
CA SER A 161 -15.10 15.26 -7.23
C SER A 161 -14.21 14.15 -6.69
N HIS A 162 -13.37 14.47 -5.73
CA HIS A 162 -12.54 13.50 -5.01
C HIS A 162 -13.08 13.19 -3.60
N ALA A 163 -14.25 13.74 -3.27
CA ALA A 163 -14.97 13.40 -2.04
C ALA A 163 -15.45 11.94 -2.13
N ASN A 164 -15.29 11.18 -1.03
CA ASN A 164 -15.78 9.81 -0.89
C ASN A 164 -14.93 8.69 -1.53
N ILE A 165 -13.66 8.94 -1.91
CA ILE A 165 -12.77 7.86 -2.39
C ILE A 165 -12.63 6.78 -1.32
N ARG A 166 -12.40 7.16 -0.06
CA ARG A 166 -12.31 6.22 1.08
C ARG A 166 -13.55 5.37 1.20
N GLN A 167 -14.73 5.99 1.07
CA GLN A 167 -16.00 5.29 1.16
C GLN A 167 -16.24 4.36 -0.04
N ALA A 168 -15.81 4.74 -1.25
CA ALA A 168 -15.86 3.88 -2.41
C ALA A 168 -14.90 2.68 -2.24
N VAL A 169 -13.66 2.93 -1.85
CA VAL A 169 -12.69 1.87 -1.59
C VAL A 169 -13.16 0.95 -0.46
N ALA A 170 -13.71 1.48 0.61
CA ALA A 170 -14.27 0.67 1.71
C ALA A 170 -15.46 -0.19 1.28
N ARG A 171 -16.38 0.33 0.45
CA ARG A 171 -17.51 -0.45 -0.10
C ARG A 171 -17.06 -1.56 -1.06
N HIS A 172 -16.01 -1.33 -1.82
CA HIS A 172 -15.48 -2.29 -2.79
C HIS A 172 -14.25 -3.05 -2.26
N ALA A 173 -13.66 -2.64 -1.16
CA ALA A 173 -12.95 -3.54 -0.30
C ALA A 173 -14.01 -4.55 0.17
N GLN A 174 -14.38 -5.48 -0.72
CA GLN A 174 -14.73 -6.79 -0.24
C GLN A 174 -13.48 -7.23 0.51
N VAL A 175 -13.50 -6.94 1.80
CA VAL A 175 -12.66 -7.61 2.75
C VAL A 175 -12.99 -9.07 2.51
N LYS A 176 -12.19 -9.72 1.68
CA LYS A 176 -12.17 -11.15 1.62
C LYS A 176 -11.52 -11.57 2.95
N VAL A 177 -12.30 -11.42 4.02
CA VAL A 177 -12.02 -12.13 5.24
C VAL A 177 -11.94 -13.58 4.83
N THR A 178 -10.78 -14.15 4.90
CA THR A 178 -10.62 -15.55 4.50
C THR A 178 -11.37 -16.43 5.49
N VAL A 179 -11.75 -17.59 5.05
CA VAL A 179 -12.41 -18.58 5.94
C VAL A 179 -11.54 -18.85 7.18
N ALA A 180 -10.22 -18.87 7.02
CA ALA A 180 -9.28 -19.07 8.14
C ALA A 180 -9.28 -17.89 9.13
N GLU A 181 -9.30 -16.63 8.64
CA GLU A 181 -9.41 -15.45 9.50
C GLU A 181 -10.71 -15.46 10.30
N GLN A 182 -11.83 -15.59 9.58
CA GLN A 182 -13.14 -15.60 10.20
C GLN A 182 -13.24 -16.69 11.26
N ARG A 183 -12.81 -17.92 10.90
CA ARG A 183 -12.87 -19.06 11.78
C ARG A 183 -12.01 -18.89 13.02
N LEU A 184 -10.78 -18.40 12.87
CA LEU A 184 -9.90 -18.14 13.99
C LEU A 184 -10.46 -17.07 14.93
N LEU A 185 -11.01 -15.98 14.37
CA LEU A 185 -11.64 -14.93 15.16
C LEU A 185 -12.88 -15.41 15.92
N GLU A 186 -13.75 -16.22 15.29
CA GLU A 186 -14.89 -16.85 15.95
C GLU A 186 -14.44 -17.67 17.16
N LEU A 187 -13.45 -18.53 16.97
CA LEU A 187 -12.90 -19.35 18.05
C LEU A 187 -12.31 -18.50 19.19
N LEU A 188 -11.51 -17.49 18.84
CA LEU A 188 -10.87 -16.61 19.84
C LEU A 188 -11.89 -15.69 20.56
N LEU A 189 -13.02 -15.37 19.96
CA LEU A 189 -14.05 -14.55 20.60
C LEU A 189 -14.85 -15.35 21.62
N HIS A 190 -15.11 -16.62 21.34
CA HIS A 190 -16.03 -17.43 22.16
C HIS A 190 -15.34 -18.34 23.17
N ASP A 191 -14.08 -18.74 22.98
CA ASP A 191 -13.36 -19.64 23.87
C ASP A 191 -12.19 -18.96 24.60
N GLU A 192 -12.33 -18.84 25.95
CA GLU A 192 -11.31 -18.18 26.78
C GLU A 192 -10.06 -19.04 26.97
N GLU A 193 -10.23 -20.37 27.06
CA GLU A 193 -9.13 -21.32 27.23
C GLU A 193 -8.26 -21.36 25.97
N LEU A 194 -8.91 -21.40 24.81
CA LEU A 194 -8.24 -21.34 23.51
C LEU A 194 -7.50 -20.01 23.30
N ARG A 195 -8.07 -18.88 23.72
CA ARG A 195 -7.37 -17.58 23.70
C ARG A 195 -6.06 -17.65 24.48
N GLY A 196 -6.07 -18.31 25.64
CA GLY A 196 -4.88 -18.48 26.49
C GLY A 196 -3.74 -19.22 25.81
N VAL A 197 -4.06 -20.11 24.87
CA VAL A 197 -3.06 -20.93 24.15
C VAL A 197 -2.66 -20.26 22.82
N ILE A 198 -3.62 -19.81 22.04
CA ILE A 198 -3.37 -19.34 20.66
C ILE A 198 -2.79 -17.92 20.62
N ILE A 199 -3.31 -16.97 21.41
CA ILE A 199 -2.83 -15.58 21.34
C ILE A 199 -1.31 -15.47 21.61
N PRO A 200 -0.72 -16.16 22.60
CA PRO A 200 0.73 -16.14 22.82
C PRO A 200 1.55 -16.72 21.66
N SER A 201 0.95 -17.56 20.81
CA SER A 201 1.62 -18.17 19.65
C SER A 201 1.54 -17.34 18.38
N LEU A 202 0.69 -16.29 18.35
CA LEU A 202 0.55 -15.39 17.21
C LEU A 202 1.71 -14.39 17.16
N GLU A 203 2.27 -14.26 15.96
CA GLU A 203 3.24 -13.22 15.63
C GLU A 203 2.56 -12.07 14.88
N ALA A 204 3.13 -10.86 14.96
CA ALA A 204 2.57 -9.71 14.25
C ALA A 204 2.45 -9.94 12.73
N THR A 205 3.39 -10.70 12.16
CA THR A 205 3.39 -11.12 10.76
C THR A 205 2.17 -11.94 10.35
N ASP A 206 1.53 -12.64 11.30
CA ASP A 206 0.38 -13.51 11.04
C ASP A 206 -0.88 -12.69 10.72
N TYR A 207 -1.01 -11.47 11.26
CA TYR A 207 -2.26 -10.69 11.17
C TYR A 207 -2.11 -9.24 10.70
N VAL A 208 -0.92 -8.63 10.73
CA VAL A 208 -0.75 -7.20 10.42
C VAL A 208 -1.21 -6.81 9.01
N ASN A 209 -1.13 -7.75 8.08
CA ASN A 209 -1.52 -7.56 6.67
C ASN A 209 -2.95 -8.01 6.37
N LEU A 210 -3.67 -8.50 7.37
CA LEU A 210 -5.06 -8.93 7.22
C LEU A 210 -6.00 -7.72 7.33
N ALA A 211 -7.13 -7.85 6.68
CA ALA A 211 -8.18 -6.86 6.80
C ALA A 211 -8.77 -6.79 8.21
N THR A 212 -8.70 -7.89 8.94
CA THR A 212 -9.14 -8.05 10.33
C THR A 212 -8.04 -7.75 11.35
N SER A 213 -6.91 -7.16 10.94
CA SER A 213 -5.77 -6.86 11.81
C SER A 213 -6.16 -6.09 13.08
N GLY A 214 -7.04 -5.09 12.95
CA GLY A 214 -7.53 -4.31 14.10
C GLY A 214 -8.24 -5.18 15.15
N ILE A 215 -8.99 -6.20 14.72
CA ILE A 215 -9.68 -7.12 15.64
C ILE A 215 -8.65 -7.99 16.37
N PHE A 216 -7.65 -8.53 15.65
CA PHE A 216 -6.56 -9.29 16.26
C PHE A 216 -5.78 -8.44 17.27
N GLU A 217 -5.41 -7.21 16.91
CA GLU A 217 -4.71 -6.28 17.81
C GLU A 217 -5.51 -5.99 19.07
N ALA A 218 -6.81 -5.73 18.95
CA ALA A 218 -7.69 -5.50 20.09
C ALA A 218 -7.78 -6.72 21.01
N LEU A 219 -7.92 -7.94 20.46
CA LEU A 219 -7.94 -9.20 21.21
C LEU A 219 -6.63 -9.44 21.97
N ILE A 220 -5.49 -9.23 21.30
CA ILE A 220 -4.15 -9.38 21.89
C ILE A 220 -3.95 -8.37 23.04
N GLN A 221 -4.31 -7.10 22.84
CA GLN A 221 -4.21 -6.07 23.87
C GLN A 221 -5.08 -6.39 25.10
N ILE A 222 -6.32 -6.87 24.89
CA ILE A 222 -7.21 -7.25 25.98
C ILE A 222 -6.62 -8.45 26.74
N HIS A 223 -6.12 -9.46 26.04
CA HIS A 223 -5.48 -10.62 26.64
C HIS A 223 -4.25 -10.23 27.48
N GLN A 224 -3.35 -9.39 26.93
CA GLN A 224 -2.14 -8.92 27.63
C GLN A 224 -2.44 -8.07 28.86
N SER A 225 -3.53 -7.31 28.84
CA SER A 225 -3.97 -6.51 30.01
C SER A 225 -4.67 -7.32 31.09
N GLY A 226 -4.93 -8.61 30.88
CA GLY A 226 -5.71 -9.46 31.78
C GLY A 226 -7.18 -9.04 31.88
N GLY A 227 -7.67 -8.24 30.93
CA GLY A 227 -9.05 -7.75 30.88
C GLY A 227 -10.02 -8.84 30.43
N LYS A 228 -11.28 -8.72 30.92
CA LYS A 228 -12.35 -9.57 30.40
C LYS A 228 -12.74 -9.13 29.00
N LEU A 229 -12.87 -10.06 28.09
CA LEU A 229 -13.38 -9.81 26.75
C LEU A 229 -14.91 -9.61 26.82
N THR A 230 -15.38 -8.42 26.46
CA THR A 230 -16.81 -8.11 26.32
C THR A 230 -17.03 -7.39 24.99
N ALA A 231 -18.25 -7.49 24.45
CA ALA A 231 -18.63 -6.80 23.21
C ALA A 231 -18.44 -5.29 23.31
N ASP A 232 -18.74 -4.69 24.48
CA ASP A 232 -18.60 -3.25 24.71
C ASP A 232 -17.14 -2.81 24.66
N ILE A 233 -16.22 -3.54 25.29
CA ILE A 233 -14.77 -3.24 25.29
C ILE A 233 -14.19 -3.36 23.89
N LEU A 234 -14.60 -4.40 23.14
CA LEU A 234 -14.19 -4.55 21.74
C LEU A 234 -14.75 -3.43 20.87
N GLY A 235 -16.02 -3.10 20.99
CA GLY A 235 -16.65 -2.02 20.23
C GLY A 235 -16.00 -0.66 20.50
N GLU A 236 -15.63 -0.36 21.75
CA GLU A 236 -14.91 0.88 22.10
C GLU A 236 -13.52 0.94 21.46
N LYS A 237 -12.77 -0.16 21.51
CA LYS A 237 -11.43 -0.23 20.89
C LYS A 237 -11.44 -0.17 19.37
N LEU A 238 -12.52 -0.60 18.74
CA LEU A 238 -12.69 -0.74 17.29
C LEU A 238 -13.61 0.33 16.68
N SER A 239 -13.97 1.36 17.43
CA SER A 239 -14.91 2.40 17.00
C SER A 239 -14.50 3.14 15.72
N ASP A 240 -13.22 3.16 15.39
CA ASP A 240 -12.67 3.78 14.17
C ASP A 240 -12.36 2.77 13.05
N ASP A 241 -12.65 1.48 13.24
CA ASP A 241 -12.39 0.40 12.28
C ASP A 241 -13.69 0.01 11.56
N ALA A 242 -13.86 0.52 10.34
CA ALA A 242 -15.06 0.27 9.53
C ALA A 242 -15.28 -1.23 9.17
N ILE A 243 -14.23 -2.04 9.18
CA ILE A 243 -14.31 -3.48 8.93
C ILE A 243 -14.81 -4.20 10.16
N ALA A 244 -14.27 -3.80 11.30
CA ALA A 244 -14.70 -4.34 12.58
C ALA A 244 -16.16 -3.97 12.87
N GLU A 245 -16.60 -2.76 12.51
CA GLU A 245 -17.99 -2.31 12.68
C GLU A 245 -18.98 -3.25 11.95
N ASP A 246 -18.67 -3.70 10.74
CA ASP A 246 -19.51 -4.60 9.96
C ASP A 246 -19.36 -6.07 10.37
N LEU A 247 -18.16 -6.51 10.71
CA LEU A 247 -17.85 -7.93 10.90
C LEU A 247 -18.07 -8.39 12.36
N LEU A 248 -17.77 -7.54 13.35
CA LEU A 248 -17.82 -7.91 14.76
C LEU A 248 -19.21 -8.41 15.21
N PRO A 249 -20.35 -7.76 14.82
CA PRO A 249 -21.66 -8.29 15.15
C PRO A 249 -21.90 -9.72 14.61
N VAL A 250 -21.43 -9.99 13.39
CA VAL A 250 -21.56 -11.30 12.75
C VAL A 250 -20.75 -12.35 13.51
N LEU A 251 -19.49 -12.01 13.88
CA LEU A 251 -18.62 -12.91 14.64
C LEU A 251 -19.15 -13.19 16.07
N LEU A 252 -19.70 -12.18 16.73
CA LEU A 252 -20.27 -12.32 18.08
C LEU A 252 -21.60 -13.09 18.11
N MET A 253 -22.35 -13.07 16.99
CA MET A 253 -23.62 -13.81 16.85
C MET A 253 -23.43 -15.20 16.26
N SER A 254 -22.22 -15.58 15.86
CA SER A 254 -21.96 -16.93 15.36
C SER A 254 -22.22 -17.94 16.48
N GLU A 255 -23.03 -18.96 16.21
CA GLU A 255 -23.33 -20.07 17.16
C GLU A 255 -22.12 -21.01 17.37
N TYR A 256 -20.93 -20.49 17.12
CA TYR A 256 -19.69 -21.24 17.16
C TYR A 256 -19.12 -21.27 18.58
N GLY A 257 -19.83 -21.99 19.40
CA GLY A 257 -19.38 -22.41 20.71
C GLY A 257 -18.92 -23.87 20.70
N ARG A 258 -18.14 -24.23 21.70
CA ARG A 258 -17.79 -25.61 22.02
C ARG A 258 -19.08 -26.39 22.29
N ASP A 259 -19.39 -27.40 21.50
CA ASP A 259 -20.49 -28.30 21.81
C ASP A 259 -20.24 -28.94 23.19
N GLU A 260 -21.30 -29.11 24.00
CA GLU A 260 -21.16 -29.74 25.31
C GLU A 260 -20.61 -31.19 25.11
N GLY A 261 -19.29 -31.35 25.33
CA GLY A 261 -18.58 -32.61 25.21
C GLY A 261 -17.46 -32.68 24.15
N GLU A 262 -17.26 -31.61 23.36
CA GLU A 262 -16.16 -31.54 22.43
C GLU A 262 -14.83 -31.27 23.18
N ALA A 263 -13.81 -32.10 22.90
CA ALA A 263 -12.51 -31.99 23.55
C ALA A 263 -11.80 -30.69 23.07
N ILE A 264 -11.10 -30.03 23.98
CA ILE A 264 -10.32 -28.81 23.63
C ILE A 264 -9.28 -29.09 22.56
N ASP A 265 -8.74 -30.31 22.54
CA ASP A 265 -7.71 -30.73 21.58
C ASP A 265 -8.21 -30.70 20.14
N ASP A 266 -9.49 -30.99 19.87
CA ASP A 266 -10.06 -30.94 18.52
C ASP A 266 -10.20 -29.50 18.03
N ILE A 267 -10.66 -28.59 18.92
CA ILE A 267 -10.80 -27.17 18.60
C ILE A 267 -9.44 -26.52 18.46
N LEU A 268 -8.49 -26.88 19.31
CA LEU A 268 -7.11 -26.41 19.24
C LEU A 268 -6.48 -26.78 17.89
N ALA A 269 -6.66 -28.01 17.44
CA ALA A 269 -6.16 -28.44 16.13
C ALA A 269 -6.77 -27.64 14.97
N VAL A 270 -8.04 -27.23 15.07
CA VAL A 270 -8.68 -26.34 14.08
C VAL A 270 -8.07 -24.95 14.13
N ALA A 271 -7.86 -24.39 15.31
CA ALA A 271 -7.26 -23.06 15.47
C ALA A 271 -5.81 -23.03 14.94
N GLU A 272 -5.01 -24.05 15.25
CA GLU A 272 -3.63 -24.19 14.74
C GLU A 272 -3.60 -24.26 13.21
N LYS A 273 -4.51 -25.02 12.59
CA LYS A 273 -4.65 -25.04 11.11
C LYS A 273 -4.98 -23.66 10.55
N CYS A 274 -5.85 -22.90 11.21
CA CYS A 274 -6.14 -21.53 10.82
C CYS A 274 -4.89 -20.65 10.91
N VAL A 275 -4.11 -20.73 12.00
CA VAL A 275 -2.85 -19.97 12.15
C VAL A 275 -1.85 -20.35 11.06
N ILE A 276 -1.69 -21.64 10.75
CA ILE A 276 -0.82 -22.08 9.64
C ILE A 276 -1.30 -21.50 8.31
N ALA A 277 -2.60 -21.48 8.04
CA ALA A 277 -3.15 -20.90 6.83
C ALA A 277 -2.86 -19.38 6.72
N LEU A 278 -2.96 -18.65 7.83
CA LEU A 278 -2.61 -17.22 7.87
C LEU A 278 -1.11 -17.01 7.60
N ARG A 279 -0.24 -17.79 8.20
CA ARG A 279 1.22 -17.78 7.95
C ARG A 279 1.56 -18.09 6.50
N MET A 280 0.92 -19.08 5.90
CA MET A 280 1.10 -19.39 4.47
C MET A 280 0.72 -18.22 3.57
N MET A 281 -0.36 -17.51 3.90
CA MET A 281 -0.77 -16.32 3.16
C MET A 281 0.22 -15.18 3.32
N ALA A 282 0.69 -14.92 4.54
CA ALA A 282 1.70 -13.89 4.81
C ALA A 282 3.00 -14.16 4.06
N VAL A 283 3.51 -15.39 4.13
CA VAL A 283 4.73 -15.81 3.40
C VAL A 283 4.55 -15.69 1.88
N SER A 284 3.39 -16.10 1.35
CA SER A 284 3.11 -15.98 -0.09
C SER A 284 3.10 -14.52 -0.56
N THR A 285 2.56 -13.63 0.27
CA THR A 285 2.58 -12.17 0.01
C THR A 285 4.01 -11.64 0.03
N SER A 286 4.82 -12.01 1.03
CA SER A 286 6.22 -11.61 1.13
C SER A 286 7.06 -12.12 -0.05
N ILE A 287 6.86 -13.35 -0.51
CA ILE A 287 7.54 -13.88 -1.71
C ILE A 287 7.20 -13.03 -2.94
N LEU A 288 5.95 -12.64 -3.11
CA LEU A 288 5.54 -11.78 -4.23
C LEU A 288 6.19 -10.40 -4.16
N GLU A 289 6.25 -9.80 -2.97
CA GLU A 289 6.91 -8.51 -2.74
C GLU A 289 8.41 -8.55 -3.03
N VAL A 290 9.09 -9.58 -2.52
CA VAL A 290 10.52 -9.79 -2.78
C VAL A 290 10.77 -10.03 -4.27
N SER A 291 9.93 -10.82 -4.94
CA SER A 291 10.04 -11.05 -6.39
C SER A 291 9.89 -9.76 -7.19
N ASN A 292 8.96 -8.88 -6.83
CA ASN A 292 8.78 -7.58 -7.49
C ASN A 292 10.00 -6.67 -7.27
N ARG A 293 10.55 -6.63 -6.04
CA ARG A 293 11.76 -5.87 -5.71
C ARG A 293 12.99 -6.43 -6.43
N LEU A 294 13.09 -7.74 -6.57
CA LEU A 294 14.16 -8.41 -7.31
C LEU A 294 14.13 -8.04 -8.80
N GLN A 295 12.95 -8.04 -9.40
CA GLN A 295 12.78 -7.62 -10.79
C GLN A 295 13.17 -6.14 -11.01
N ALA A 296 12.81 -5.25 -10.09
CA ALA A 296 13.21 -3.85 -10.13
C ALA A 296 14.73 -3.69 -10.00
N ALA A 297 15.37 -4.40 -9.04
CA ALA A 297 16.81 -4.37 -8.85
C ALA A 297 17.59 -4.90 -10.06
N GLN A 298 17.04 -5.91 -10.77
CA GLN A 298 17.61 -6.42 -12.03
C GLN A 298 17.55 -5.37 -13.14
N GLN A 299 16.46 -4.61 -13.25
CA GLN A 299 16.33 -3.53 -14.23
C GLN A 299 17.30 -2.38 -13.96
N GLU A 300 17.58 -2.12 -12.67
CA GLU A 300 18.52 -1.09 -12.22
C GLU A 300 20.00 -1.55 -12.28
N GLY A 301 20.26 -2.85 -12.46
CA GLY A 301 21.61 -3.43 -12.46
C GLY A 301 22.30 -3.37 -11.10
N ASN A 302 21.53 -3.44 -10.00
CA ASN A 302 22.04 -3.38 -8.63
C ASN A 302 22.38 -4.78 -8.10
N ASP A 303 23.57 -5.27 -8.45
CA ASP A 303 24.02 -6.64 -8.11
C ASP A 303 24.01 -6.94 -6.61
N GLN A 304 24.31 -5.95 -5.76
CA GLN A 304 24.31 -6.15 -4.31
C GLN A 304 22.88 -6.39 -3.77
N LEU A 305 21.92 -5.60 -4.25
CA LEU A 305 20.52 -5.75 -3.86
C LEU A 305 19.92 -7.04 -4.43
N ILE A 306 20.27 -7.41 -5.64
CA ILE A 306 19.88 -8.69 -6.26
C ILE A 306 20.32 -9.87 -5.41
N GLY A 307 21.59 -9.87 -4.94
CA GLY A 307 22.10 -10.91 -4.05
C GLY A 307 21.33 -11.02 -2.73
N GLN A 308 21.04 -9.90 -2.08
CA GLN A 308 20.30 -9.87 -0.83
C GLN A 308 18.85 -10.38 -0.99
N LEU A 309 18.13 -9.87 -2.01
CA LEU A 309 16.75 -10.27 -2.27
C LEU A 309 16.61 -11.73 -2.71
N SER A 310 17.63 -12.26 -3.41
CA SER A 310 17.64 -13.68 -3.78
C SER A 310 17.77 -14.61 -2.57
N ILE A 311 18.58 -14.22 -1.59
CA ILE A 311 18.70 -14.98 -0.32
C ILE A 311 17.37 -14.91 0.45
N GLU A 312 16.79 -13.71 0.59
CA GLU A 312 15.50 -13.50 1.25
C GLU A 312 14.39 -14.35 0.60
N GLN A 313 14.35 -14.40 -0.72
CA GLN A 313 13.39 -15.23 -1.45
C GLN A 313 13.55 -16.73 -1.15
N ILE A 314 14.78 -17.23 -1.14
CA ILE A 314 15.07 -18.64 -0.83
C ILE A 314 14.63 -19.00 0.59
N GLU A 315 14.88 -18.13 1.57
CA GLU A 315 14.46 -18.32 2.97
C GLU A 315 12.93 -18.37 3.09
N LEU A 316 12.23 -17.45 2.44
CA LEU A 316 10.77 -17.43 2.43
C LEU A 316 10.17 -18.67 1.75
N GLU A 317 10.75 -19.14 0.65
CA GLU A 317 10.31 -20.35 -0.04
C GLU A 317 10.57 -21.63 0.79
N LYS A 318 11.65 -21.63 1.56
CA LYS A 318 11.92 -22.72 2.52
C LYS A 318 10.87 -22.73 3.62
N TRP A 319 10.59 -21.57 4.22
CA TRP A 319 9.58 -21.44 5.25
C TRP A 319 8.19 -21.84 4.74
N ARG A 320 7.81 -21.44 3.54
CA ARG A 320 6.55 -21.89 2.92
C ARG A 320 6.43 -23.42 2.87
N ARG A 321 7.50 -24.12 2.43
CA ARG A 321 7.51 -25.59 2.36
C ARG A 321 7.38 -26.23 3.76
N GLU A 322 8.00 -25.65 4.77
CA GLU A 322 7.86 -26.11 6.15
C GLU A 322 6.41 -25.98 6.64
N LEU A 323 5.73 -24.88 6.35
CA LEU A 323 4.32 -24.66 6.66
C LEU A 323 3.40 -25.63 5.88
N GLU A 324 3.67 -25.88 4.61
CA GLU A 324 2.94 -26.84 3.78
C GLU A 324 3.04 -28.26 4.38
N SER A 325 4.22 -28.68 4.82
CA SER A 325 4.40 -29.99 5.47
C SER A 325 3.71 -30.10 6.83
N ALA A 326 3.62 -29.01 7.57
CA ALA A 326 2.89 -28.97 8.84
C ALA A 326 1.37 -29.02 8.67
N ASN A 327 0.86 -28.46 7.56
CA ASN A 327 -0.59 -28.47 7.26
C ASN A 327 -1.10 -29.80 6.69
N PHE A 328 -0.22 -30.55 6.01
CA PHE A 328 -0.50 -31.87 5.45
C PHE A 328 0.57 -32.86 5.93
N PRO A 329 0.48 -33.36 7.18
CA PRO A 329 1.37 -34.44 7.59
C PRO A 329 1.14 -35.60 6.62
N GLU A 330 2.21 -36.10 5.97
CA GLU A 330 2.16 -37.27 5.11
C GLU A 330 1.51 -38.41 5.94
N GLU A 331 0.28 -38.80 5.55
CA GLU A 331 -0.26 -40.06 6.03
C GLU A 331 0.73 -41.15 5.63
N SER A 332 1.41 -41.68 6.59
CA SER A 332 2.25 -42.85 6.42
C SER A 332 1.39 -43.96 5.83
N PHE A 333 1.46 -44.15 4.52
CA PHE A 333 1.02 -45.36 3.86
C PHE A 333 1.87 -46.51 4.42
N SER A 334 1.36 -47.19 5.43
CA SER A 334 1.83 -48.50 5.93
C SER A 334 0.95 -49.57 5.31
#